data_322e95a9b9cfd06d02d4acd12d5112af
#
_entry.id   322e95a9b9cfd06d02d4acd12d5112af
#
_cell.length_a   1.000
_cell.length_b   1.000
_cell.length_c   1.000
_cell.angle_alpha   90.00
_cell.angle_beta   90.00
_cell.angle_gamma   90.00
#
_symmetry.space_group_name_H-M   'P 1'
#
loop_
_entity.id
_entity.type
_entity.pdbx_description
1 polymer ?
#
loop_
_entity_poly.entity_id
_entity_poly.type
_entity_poly.pdbx_seq_one_letter_code
_entity_poly.pdbx_strand_id
1 'polypeptide(L)'
;MTPGQARLVAKALVWLQETESGDRGELFLTPPESQAWPAVSAQGGDLAVGRCTLARKGLCFVQAARKRAEGAHVIVVNHALLLADAARGGGLLPKYRHLVIDEAHHLEGVATEALGFRVSEQDLADLVGRAADDGGVADRLAMAMRMGHMSAQMRSGIEGRAAGLRQAVESVRSRMPSLFNAL
;
A
#
# COMPACT_ATOMS: atom_id res chain seq x y z
N MET A 1 -18.53 2.79 -5.52
CA MET A 1 -18.23 2.66 -4.09
C MET A 1 -19.13 1.58 -3.51
N THR A 2 -18.56 0.54 -2.90
CA THR A 2 -19.34 -0.54 -2.27
C THR A 2 -19.98 -0.07 -0.95
N PRO A 3 -21.04 -0.74 -0.44
CA PRO A 3 -21.63 -0.40 0.85
C PRO A 3 -20.62 -0.47 2.02
N GLY A 4 -19.66 -1.40 1.96
CA GLY A 4 -18.57 -1.50 2.95
C GLY A 4 -17.63 -0.30 2.91
N GLN A 5 -17.25 0.14 1.72
CA GLN A 5 -16.43 1.34 1.53
C GLN A 5 -17.14 2.61 2.03
N ALA A 6 -18.44 2.75 1.75
CA ALA A 6 -19.20 3.90 2.21
C ALA A 6 -19.29 3.96 3.75
N ARG A 7 -19.56 2.82 4.40
CA ARG A 7 -19.59 2.73 5.86
C ARG A 7 -18.22 3.00 6.49
N LEU A 8 -17.15 2.47 5.90
CA LEU A 8 -15.79 2.74 6.37
C LEU A 8 -15.47 4.23 6.32
N VAL A 9 -15.77 4.89 5.19
CA VAL A 9 -15.53 6.34 5.04
C VAL A 9 -16.32 7.13 6.08
N ALA A 10 -17.60 6.81 6.30
CA ALA A 10 -18.41 7.48 7.31
C ALA A 10 -17.85 7.31 8.74
N LYS A 11 -17.45 6.08 9.10
CA LYS A 11 -16.78 5.80 10.39
C LYS A 11 -15.46 6.56 10.52
N ALA A 12 -14.63 6.53 9.48
CA ALA A 12 -13.34 7.22 9.48
C ALA A 12 -13.48 8.73 9.66
N LEU A 13 -14.49 9.35 9.04
CA LEU A 13 -14.73 10.80 9.16
C LEU A 13 -15.10 11.20 10.59
N VAL A 14 -15.88 10.39 11.31
CA VAL A 14 -16.21 10.63 12.73
C VAL A 14 -14.98 10.39 13.60
N TRP A 15 -14.33 9.24 13.42
CA TRP A 15 -13.15 8.83 14.18
C TRP A 15 -11.97 9.80 14.04
N LEU A 16 -11.74 10.36 12.85
CA LEU A 16 -10.66 11.33 12.61
C LEU A 16 -10.80 12.62 13.44
N GLN A 17 -11.97 12.91 14.00
CA GLN A 17 -12.18 14.06 14.88
C GLN A 17 -11.80 13.77 16.34
N GLU A 18 -11.70 12.50 16.71
CA GLU A 18 -11.49 12.03 18.09
C GLU A 18 -10.13 11.37 18.29
N THR A 19 -9.56 10.76 17.23
CA THR A 19 -8.29 10.02 17.34
C THR A 19 -7.08 10.93 17.48
N GLU A 20 -6.21 10.59 18.42
CA GLU A 20 -4.90 11.21 18.57
C GLU A 20 -3.79 10.34 17.93
N SER A 21 -4.01 9.04 17.80
CA SER A 21 -3.00 8.08 17.32
C SER A 21 -3.13 7.76 15.84
N GLY A 22 -4.34 7.78 15.30
CA GLY A 22 -4.65 7.28 13.97
C GLY A 22 -4.53 5.75 13.87
N ASP A 23 -4.59 5.03 14.98
CA ASP A 23 -4.45 3.57 15.00
C ASP A 23 -5.77 2.88 14.63
N ARG A 24 -5.68 1.96 13.68
CA ARG A 24 -6.81 1.11 13.29
C ARG A 24 -7.45 0.36 14.47
N GLY A 25 -6.66 0.03 15.49
CA GLY A 25 -7.11 -0.67 16.70
C GLY A 25 -8.21 0.07 17.47
N GLU A 26 -8.34 1.38 17.27
CA GLU A 26 -9.41 2.19 17.85
C GLU A 26 -10.76 2.02 17.14
N LEU A 27 -10.77 1.37 15.95
CA LEU A 27 -11.95 1.18 15.13
C LEU A 27 -12.45 -0.27 15.15
N PHE A 28 -13.70 -0.46 15.51
CA PHE A 28 -14.37 -1.72 15.25
C PHE A 28 -14.82 -1.77 13.78
N LEU A 29 -14.17 -2.62 12.98
CA LEU A 29 -14.47 -2.82 11.56
C LEU A 29 -15.10 -4.19 11.32
N THR A 30 -16.22 -4.20 10.60
CA THR A 30 -16.82 -5.43 10.07
C THR A 30 -15.95 -6.01 8.93
N PRO A 31 -16.11 -7.32 8.56
CA PRO A 31 -15.31 -7.91 7.48
C PRO A 31 -15.30 -7.11 6.16
N PRO A 32 -16.44 -6.59 5.64
CA PRO A 32 -16.44 -5.76 4.43
C PRO A 32 -15.70 -4.43 4.59
N GLU A 33 -15.74 -3.82 5.79
CA GLU A 33 -15.02 -2.58 6.10
C GLU A 33 -13.51 -2.85 6.22
N SER A 34 -13.13 -3.99 6.83
CA SER A 34 -11.73 -4.41 6.95
C SER A 34 -11.10 -4.67 5.58
N GLN A 35 -11.84 -5.26 4.65
CA GLN A 35 -11.40 -5.43 3.27
C GLN A 35 -11.20 -4.09 2.54
N ALA A 36 -11.98 -3.08 2.89
CA ALA A 36 -11.87 -1.74 2.31
C ALA A 36 -10.77 -0.88 2.97
N TRP A 37 -10.30 -1.24 4.18
CA TRP A 37 -9.32 -0.48 4.96
C TRP A 37 -8.04 -0.11 4.19
N PRO A 38 -7.44 -1.00 3.36
CA PRO A 38 -6.25 -0.66 2.59
C PRO A 38 -6.38 0.58 1.69
N ALA A 39 -7.61 0.94 1.28
CA ALA A 39 -7.85 2.11 0.44
C ALA A 39 -7.73 3.45 1.18
N VAL A 40 -7.81 3.44 2.51
CA VAL A 40 -7.74 4.64 3.37
C VAL A 40 -6.53 4.63 4.30
N SER A 41 -5.86 3.49 4.46
CA SER A 41 -4.67 3.35 5.30
C SER A 41 -3.41 3.87 4.60
N ALA A 42 -2.46 4.38 5.39
CA ALA A 42 -1.13 4.73 4.89
C ALA A 42 -0.36 3.46 4.53
N GLN A 43 -0.21 3.19 3.24
CA GLN A 43 0.56 2.05 2.74
C GLN A 43 1.96 2.47 2.27
N GLY A 44 2.91 1.52 2.27
CA GLY A 44 4.34 1.76 2.18
C GLY A 44 4.85 2.67 1.05
N GLY A 45 4.13 2.81 -0.08
CA GLY A 45 4.52 3.69 -1.17
C GLY A 45 4.25 5.17 -0.89
N ASP A 46 3.23 5.47 -0.09
CA ASP A 46 2.82 6.85 0.22
C ASP A 46 3.65 7.47 1.38
N LEU A 47 4.40 6.63 2.09
CA LEU A 47 5.25 7.02 3.21
C LEU A 47 6.60 7.63 2.77
N ALA A 48 6.82 7.82 1.47
CA ALA A 48 8.01 8.51 0.96
C ALA A 48 8.10 9.91 1.57
N VAL A 49 9.08 10.08 2.44
CA VAL A 49 9.37 11.32 3.16
C VAL A 49 9.41 12.49 2.16
N GLY A 50 8.58 13.50 2.39
CA GLY A 50 8.56 14.73 1.60
C GLY A 50 7.49 14.82 0.49
N ARG A 51 6.82 13.76 0.10
CA ARG A 51 5.77 13.80 -0.94
C ARG A 51 4.35 13.96 -0.38
N CYS A 52 4.11 13.54 0.87
CA CYS A 52 2.80 13.62 1.49
C CYS A 52 2.48 15.05 1.95
N THR A 53 1.41 15.63 1.43
CA THR A 53 0.95 16.97 1.82
C THR A 53 0.51 17.06 3.28
N LEU A 54 -0.05 15.97 3.85
CA LEU A 54 -0.45 15.89 5.25
C LEU A 54 0.76 15.86 6.18
N ALA A 55 1.84 15.17 5.79
CA ALA A 55 3.10 15.17 6.54
C ALA A 55 3.69 16.58 6.65
N ARG A 56 3.67 17.37 5.54
CA ARG A 56 4.14 18.77 5.53
C ARG A 56 3.28 19.70 6.39
N LYS A 57 2.00 19.38 6.58
CA LYS A 57 1.07 20.16 7.42
C LYS A 57 1.09 19.71 8.89
N GLY A 58 1.90 18.70 9.26
CA GLY A 58 1.93 18.15 10.61
C GLY A 58 0.71 17.29 10.97
N LEU A 59 -0.12 16.91 9.99
CA LEU A 59 -1.36 16.15 10.18
C LEU A 59 -1.20 14.65 9.91
N CYS A 60 0.03 14.16 9.76
CA CYS A 60 0.29 12.76 9.46
C CYS A 60 0.50 11.96 10.76
N PHE A 61 -0.40 11.06 11.08
CA PHE A 61 -0.30 10.19 12.27
C PHE A 61 0.97 9.33 12.27
N VAL A 62 1.42 8.84 11.11
CA VAL A 62 2.66 8.05 11.01
C VAL A 62 3.88 8.91 11.39
N GLN A 63 3.95 10.16 10.93
CA GLN A 63 5.03 11.08 11.31
C GLN A 63 4.97 11.44 12.80
N ALA A 64 3.77 11.64 13.33
CA ALA A 64 3.59 11.90 14.76
C ALA A 64 4.03 10.70 15.61
N ALA A 65 3.69 9.47 15.20
CA ALA A 65 4.15 8.25 15.88
C ALA A 65 5.67 8.09 15.85
N ARG A 66 6.32 8.34 14.70
CA ARG A 66 7.78 8.32 14.56
C ARG A 66 8.46 9.34 15.47
N LYS A 67 7.95 10.57 15.48
CA LYS A 67 8.48 11.64 16.33
C LYS A 67 8.34 11.31 17.81
N ARG A 68 7.22 10.69 18.23
CA ARG A 68 7.06 10.19 19.61
C ARG A 68 8.08 9.11 19.94
N ALA A 69 8.32 8.17 19.00
CA ALA A 69 9.30 7.11 19.17
C ALA A 69 10.75 7.66 19.32
N GLU A 70 11.12 8.71 18.58
CA GLU A 70 12.44 9.36 18.69
C GLU A 70 12.73 9.90 20.09
N GLY A 71 11.70 10.33 20.82
CA GLY A 71 11.83 10.83 22.21
C GLY A 71 11.61 9.77 23.29
N ALA A 72 11.32 8.52 22.92
CA ALA A 72 11.00 7.47 23.88
C ALA A 72 12.26 6.78 24.43
N HIS A 73 12.24 6.44 25.73
CA HIS A 73 13.31 5.65 26.35
C HIS A 73 13.19 4.15 26.05
N VAL A 74 11.99 3.68 25.81
CA VAL A 74 11.68 2.29 25.44
C VAL A 74 10.70 2.32 24.27
N ILE A 75 10.97 1.51 23.27
CA ILE A 75 10.12 1.34 22.10
C ILE A 75 9.76 -0.14 21.98
N VAL A 76 8.48 -0.44 22.00
CA VAL A 76 7.96 -1.80 21.80
C VAL A 76 7.43 -1.91 20.38
N VAL A 77 7.94 -2.89 19.65
CA VAL A 77 7.54 -3.16 18.27
C VAL A 77 7.33 -4.66 18.07
N ASN A 78 6.58 -5.02 17.05
CA ASN A 78 6.50 -6.43 16.64
C ASN A 78 7.72 -6.84 15.81
N HIS A 79 7.97 -8.14 15.70
CA HIS A 79 9.08 -8.70 14.93
C HIS A 79 9.07 -8.27 13.47
N ALA A 80 7.88 -8.15 12.86
CA ALA A 80 7.75 -7.77 11.46
C ALA A 80 8.28 -6.35 11.20
N LEU A 81 8.00 -5.39 12.09
CA LEU A 81 8.51 -4.02 11.96
C LEU A 81 10.02 -3.96 12.21
N LEU A 82 10.54 -4.71 13.19
CA LEU A 82 11.97 -4.82 13.46
C LEU A 82 12.72 -5.37 12.23
N LEU A 83 12.21 -6.45 11.64
CA LEU A 83 12.80 -7.08 10.45
C LEU A 83 12.68 -6.20 9.21
N ALA A 84 11.56 -5.50 9.04
CA ALA A 84 11.39 -4.54 7.95
C ALA A 84 12.37 -3.36 8.05
N ASP A 85 12.68 -2.90 9.26
CA ASP A 85 13.71 -1.88 9.51
C ASP A 85 15.10 -2.41 9.15
N ALA A 86 15.45 -3.61 9.62
CA ALA A 86 16.73 -4.26 9.33
C ALA A 86 16.92 -4.51 7.82
N ALA A 87 15.88 -4.99 7.13
CA ALA A 87 15.91 -5.26 5.69
C ALA A 87 16.16 -4.01 4.83
N ARG A 88 15.77 -2.85 5.33
CA ARG A 88 15.98 -1.55 4.67
C ARG A 88 17.31 -0.87 5.06
N GLY A 89 18.09 -1.50 5.93
CA GLY A 89 19.29 -0.89 6.48
C GLY A 89 18.99 0.19 7.54
N GLY A 90 17.83 0.11 8.17
CA GLY A 90 17.36 1.06 9.19
C GLY A 90 16.51 2.20 8.64
N GLY A 91 16.08 3.10 9.53
CA GLY A 91 15.35 4.32 9.19
C GLY A 91 13.83 4.25 9.37
N LEU A 92 13.27 3.08 9.70
CA LEU A 92 11.88 2.97 10.15
C LEU A 92 11.79 3.22 11.65
N LEU A 93 12.77 2.69 12.42
CA LEU A 93 12.89 2.86 13.86
C LEU A 93 13.96 3.90 14.19
N PRO A 94 13.85 4.61 15.33
CA PRO A 94 14.93 5.42 15.86
C PRO A 94 16.17 4.56 16.15
N LYS A 95 17.34 5.18 16.22
CA LYS A 95 18.58 4.48 16.59
C LYS A 95 18.49 3.97 18.03
N TYR A 96 18.78 2.70 18.24
CA TYR A 96 18.81 2.04 19.53
C TYR A 96 20.18 1.39 19.80
N ARG A 97 20.54 1.22 21.08
CA ARG A 97 21.78 0.57 21.50
C ARG A 97 21.54 -0.83 22.06
N HIS A 98 20.34 -1.08 22.57
CA HIS A 98 19.98 -2.33 23.22
C HIS A 98 18.71 -2.85 22.55
N LEU A 99 18.67 -4.14 22.33
CA LEU A 99 17.54 -4.84 21.77
C LEU A 99 17.22 -6.04 22.66
N VAL A 100 15.96 -6.15 23.05
CA VAL A 100 15.42 -7.31 23.74
C VAL A 100 14.39 -7.94 22.81
N ILE A 101 14.55 -9.22 22.53
CA ILE A 101 13.61 -9.95 21.66
C ILE A 101 12.86 -10.92 22.56
N ASP A 102 11.59 -10.66 22.76
CA ASP A 102 10.66 -11.58 23.41
C ASP A 102 10.16 -12.61 22.40
N GLU A 103 9.79 -13.82 22.85
CA GLU A 103 9.30 -14.90 21.98
C GLU A 103 10.21 -15.15 20.75
N ALA A 104 11.53 -15.12 20.96
CA ALA A 104 12.53 -15.18 19.88
C ALA A 104 12.40 -16.40 18.96
N HIS A 105 11.74 -17.47 19.44
CA HIS A 105 11.47 -18.66 18.63
C HIS A 105 10.53 -18.42 17.45
N HIS A 106 9.75 -17.32 17.46
CA HIS A 106 8.93 -16.90 16.32
C HIS A 106 9.68 -16.09 15.27
N LEU A 107 10.91 -15.59 15.61
CA LEU A 107 11.63 -14.66 14.77
C LEU A 107 11.98 -15.25 13.39
N GLU A 108 12.34 -16.53 13.33
CA GLU A 108 12.69 -17.21 12.07
C GLU A 108 11.48 -17.28 11.13
N GLY A 109 10.31 -17.68 11.65
CA GLY A 109 9.07 -17.73 10.86
C GLY A 109 8.67 -16.36 10.34
N VAL A 110 8.71 -15.34 11.20
CA VAL A 110 8.40 -13.96 10.81
C VAL A 110 9.44 -13.41 9.83
N ALA A 111 10.72 -13.77 9.97
CA ALA A 111 11.77 -13.37 9.04
C ALA A 111 11.52 -13.98 7.64
N THR A 112 11.16 -15.23 7.58
CA THR A 112 10.84 -15.90 6.32
C THR A 112 9.66 -15.23 5.61
N GLU A 113 8.63 -14.81 6.35
CA GLU A 113 7.49 -14.07 5.78
C GLU A 113 7.85 -12.62 5.40
N ALA A 114 8.57 -11.91 6.28
CA ALA A 114 8.85 -10.48 6.11
C ALA A 114 9.95 -10.19 5.08
N LEU A 115 10.92 -11.10 4.95
CA LEU A 115 12.05 -10.98 4.02
C LEU A 115 11.89 -11.86 2.78
N GLY A 116 10.96 -12.81 2.84
CA GLY A 116 10.60 -13.66 1.72
C GLY A 116 9.80 -12.90 0.66
N PHE A 117 9.89 -13.36 -0.55
CA PHE A 117 9.05 -12.89 -1.65
C PHE A 117 8.09 -14.02 -2.02
N ARG A 118 6.80 -13.75 -1.86
CA ARG A 118 5.75 -14.69 -2.28
C ARG A 118 4.91 -14.02 -3.36
N VAL A 119 4.76 -14.67 -4.48
CA VAL A 119 3.86 -14.26 -5.56
C VAL A 119 2.98 -15.46 -5.89
N SER A 120 1.69 -15.25 -5.80
CA SER A 120 0.71 -16.20 -6.33
C SER A 120 0.31 -15.80 -7.76
N GLU A 121 -0.24 -16.76 -8.50
CA GLU A 121 -0.83 -16.48 -9.79
C GLU A 121 -1.92 -15.40 -9.70
N GLN A 122 -2.71 -15.43 -8.61
CA GLN A 122 -3.76 -14.44 -8.35
C GLN A 122 -3.18 -13.03 -8.11
N ASP A 123 -2.08 -12.90 -7.36
CA ASP A 123 -1.44 -11.59 -7.13
C ASP A 123 -0.98 -10.97 -8.45
N LEU A 124 -0.43 -11.79 -9.32
CA LEU A 124 0.02 -11.35 -10.64
C LEU A 124 -1.17 -11.03 -11.56
N ALA A 125 -2.24 -11.84 -11.53
CA ALA A 125 -3.47 -11.58 -12.26
C ALA A 125 -4.11 -10.26 -11.81
N ASP A 126 -4.18 -9.99 -10.50
CA ASP A 126 -4.73 -8.75 -9.94
C ASP A 126 -3.87 -7.52 -10.30
N LEU A 127 -2.54 -7.69 -10.31
CA LEU A 127 -1.62 -6.62 -10.72
C LEU A 127 -1.83 -6.25 -12.19
N VAL A 128 -1.90 -7.25 -13.04
CA VAL A 128 -2.10 -7.13 -14.49
C VAL A 128 -3.48 -6.57 -14.80
N GLY A 129 -4.52 -7.03 -14.08
CA GLY A 129 -5.88 -6.53 -14.19
C GLY A 129 -6.00 -5.04 -13.85
N ARG A 130 -5.35 -4.59 -12.77
CA ARG A 130 -5.30 -3.15 -12.43
C ARG A 130 -4.68 -2.28 -13.51
N ALA A 131 -3.81 -2.82 -14.35
CA ALA A 131 -3.20 -2.08 -15.44
C ALA A 131 -4.12 -1.93 -16.65
N ALA A 132 -4.85 -2.97 -17.06
CA ALA A 132 -5.49 -3.02 -18.38
C ALA A 132 -6.94 -3.50 -18.42
N ASP A 133 -7.49 -4.06 -17.32
CA ASP A 133 -8.90 -4.46 -17.27
C ASP A 133 -9.85 -3.26 -17.13
N ASP A 134 -11.15 -3.49 -17.23
CA ASP A 134 -12.20 -2.48 -17.12
C ASP A 134 -12.06 -1.67 -15.82
N GLY A 135 -11.93 -0.36 -15.94
CA GLY A 135 -11.63 0.54 -14.84
C GLY A 135 -10.17 0.59 -14.40
N GLY A 136 -9.27 -0.12 -15.05
CA GLY A 136 -7.82 -0.09 -14.84
C GLY A 136 -7.18 1.24 -15.28
N VAL A 137 -5.85 1.30 -15.17
CA VAL A 137 -5.09 2.52 -15.52
C VAL A 137 -5.31 2.95 -16.95
N ALA A 138 -5.34 1.99 -17.90
CA ALA A 138 -5.56 2.26 -19.31
C ALA A 138 -6.95 2.89 -19.59
N ASP A 139 -7.99 2.40 -18.93
CA ASP A 139 -9.35 2.91 -19.08
C ASP A 139 -9.54 4.27 -18.42
N ARG A 140 -8.99 4.46 -17.22
CA ARG A 140 -9.02 5.77 -16.55
C ARG A 140 -8.30 6.83 -17.35
N LEU A 141 -7.20 6.46 -18.01
CA LEU A 141 -6.48 7.35 -18.92
C LEU A 141 -7.34 7.70 -20.14
N ALA A 142 -8.00 6.71 -20.75
CA ALA A 142 -8.91 6.92 -21.88
C ALA A 142 -10.11 7.80 -21.49
N MET A 143 -10.67 7.61 -20.29
CA MET A 143 -11.76 8.44 -19.77
C MET A 143 -11.32 9.87 -19.50
N ALA A 144 -10.16 10.07 -18.88
CA ALA A 144 -9.58 11.40 -18.65
C ALA A 144 -9.34 12.17 -19.97
N MET A 145 -8.91 11.47 -21.03
CA MET A 145 -8.74 12.06 -22.36
C MET A 145 -10.05 12.53 -22.99
N ARG A 146 -11.16 11.83 -22.74
CA ARG A 146 -12.49 12.24 -23.26
C ARG A 146 -13.02 13.48 -22.56
N MET A 147 -12.66 13.67 -21.29
CA MET A 147 -13.12 14.80 -20.47
C MET A 147 -12.20 16.03 -20.56
N GLY A 148 -10.97 15.87 -21.04
CA GLY A 148 -9.96 16.93 -21.12
C GLY A 148 -9.82 17.57 -22.50
N HIS A 149 -9.48 18.87 -22.54
CA HIS A 149 -9.14 19.58 -23.78
C HIS A 149 -7.67 19.26 -24.13
N MET A 150 -7.44 18.22 -24.92
CA MET A 150 -6.10 17.83 -25.39
C MET A 150 -5.94 18.03 -26.88
N SER A 151 -4.70 18.31 -27.34
CA SER A 151 -4.36 18.34 -28.75
C SER A 151 -4.50 16.96 -29.37
N ALA A 152 -4.82 16.88 -30.67
CA ALA A 152 -4.95 15.64 -31.40
C ALA A 152 -3.68 14.77 -31.35
N GLN A 153 -2.50 15.41 -31.40
CA GLN A 153 -1.21 14.74 -31.33
C GLN A 153 -0.96 14.11 -29.96
N MET A 154 -1.31 14.79 -28.85
CA MET A 154 -1.18 14.27 -27.49
C MET A 154 -2.16 13.08 -27.29
N ARG A 155 -3.38 13.18 -27.79
CA ARG A 155 -4.39 12.12 -27.73
C ARG A 155 -3.90 10.85 -28.43
N SER A 156 -3.45 10.97 -29.70
CA SER A 156 -2.90 9.85 -30.46
C SER A 156 -1.69 9.20 -29.76
N GLY A 157 -0.79 9.99 -29.17
CA GLY A 157 0.35 9.45 -28.43
C GLY A 157 -0.03 8.67 -27.17
N ILE A 158 -1.08 9.10 -26.46
CA ILE A 158 -1.58 8.39 -25.28
C ILE A 158 -2.35 7.13 -25.67
N GLU A 159 -3.18 7.20 -26.72
CA GLU A 159 -3.89 6.02 -27.24
C GLU A 159 -2.93 4.91 -27.69
N GLY A 160 -1.85 5.26 -28.38
CA GLY A 160 -0.80 4.31 -28.75
C GLY A 160 -0.14 3.66 -27.55
N ARG A 161 0.15 4.42 -26.50
CA ARG A 161 0.73 3.86 -25.25
C ARG A 161 -0.26 2.99 -24.48
N ALA A 162 -1.53 3.36 -24.45
CA ALA A 162 -2.58 2.55 -23.82
C ALA A 162 -2.79 1.22 -24.58
N ALA A 163 -2.75 1.23 -25.90
CA ALA A 163 -2.80 0.03 -26.73
C ALA A 163 -1.58 -0.87 -26.48
N GLY A 164 -0.37 -0.30 -26.45
CA GLY A 164 0.86 -1.03 -26.12
C GLY A 164 0.82 -1.66 -24.74
N LEU A 165 0.25 -0.94 -23.74
CA LEU A 165 0.07 -1.48 -22.38
C LEU A 165 -0.87 -2.69 -22.39
N ARG A 166 -2.02 -2.62 -23.08
CA ARG A 166 -2.95 -3.74 -23.19
C ARG A 166 -2.31 -4.95 -23.85
N GLN A 167 -1.55 -4.73 -24.92
CA GLN A 167 -0.83 -5.81 -25.59
C GLN A 167 0.23 -6.46 -24.70
N ALA A 168 0.99 -5.67 -23.95
CA ALA A 168 1.96 -6.18 -22.98
C ALA A 168 1.30 -7.00 -21.87
N VAL A 169 0.17 -6.51 -21.34
CA VAL A 169 -0.64 -7.20 -20.34
C VAL A 169 -1.13 -8.54 -20.86
N GLU A 170 -1.66 -8.61 -22.07
CA GLU A 170 -2.13 -9.85 -22.68
C GLU A 170 -0.99 -10.86 -22.91
N SER A 171 0.18 -10.37 -23.29
CA SER A 171 1.39 -11.21 -23.42
C SER A 171 1.84 -11.78 -22.05
N VAL A 172 1.73 -11.03 -20.97
CA VAL A 172 2.01 -11.52 -19.61
C VAL A 172 0.95 -12.55 -19.21
N ARG A 173 -0.34 -12.23 -19.39
CA ARG A 173 -1.46 -13.09 -19.02
C ARG A 173 -1.38 -14.47 -19.70
N SER A 174 -1.03 -14.51 -20.98
CA SER A 174 -0.87 -15.77 -21.71
C SER A 174 0.30 -16.64 -21.25
N ARG A 175 1.31 -16.05 -20.60
CA ARG A 175 2.50 -16.77 -20.11
C ARG A 175 2.40 -17.15 -18.63
N MET A 176 1.51 -16.56 -17.86
CA MET A 176 1.36 -16.83 -16.43
C MET A 176 1.14 -18.31 -16.09
N PRO A 177 0.20 -19.03 -16.75
CA PRO A 177 -0.02 -20.43 -16.41
C PRO A 177 1.22 -21.31 -16.62
N SER A 178 1.99 -21.05 -17.66
CA SER A 178 3.22 -21.82 -17.92
C SER A 178 4.31 -21.53 -16.90
N LEU A 179 4.38 -20.31 -16.36
CA LEU A 179 5.32 -19.95 -15.30
C LEU A 179 4.99 -20.70 -14.00
N PHE A 180 3.74 -20.65 -13.56
CA PHE A 180 3.32 -21.27 -12.29
C PHE A 180 3.22 -22.81 -12.37
N ASN A 181 3.06 -23.39 -13.55
CA ASN A 181 3.15 -24.84 -13.75
C ASN A 181 4.59 -25.37 -13.78
N ALA A 182 5.58 -24.49 -13.93
CA ALA A 182 7.00 -24.85 -13.98
C ALA A 182 7.71 -24.72 -12.62
N LEU A 183 7.04 -24.15 -11.61
CA LEU A 183 7.48 -23.99 -10.23
C LEU A 183 6.96 -25.09 -9.34
#